data_6559f722d3abf50ea0ec3eed4273874f
#
_entry.id   6559f722d3abf50ea0ec3eed4273874f
#
_cell.length_a   1.000
_cell.length_b   1.000
_cell.length_c   1.000
_cell.angle_alpha   90.00
_cell.angle_beta   90.00
_cell.angle_gamma   90.00
#
_symmetry.space_group_name_H-M   'P 1'
#
loop_
_entity.id
_entity.type
_entity.pdbx_description
1 polymer ?
#
loop_
_entity_poly.entity_id
_entity_poly.type
_entity_poly.pdbx_seq_one_letter_code
_entity_poly.pdbx_strand_id
1 'polypeptide(L)'
;MPLLELENELIITHGNGPGVGKVLMRQALAHKQVAPMSLDICVANTQGVTAYLLVQAFENALRKAGNQRHVVGLVTQVEVDANDPGFKNPTKPVGYFYNEKEAADLTEKMG
;
A
#
# COMPACT_ATOMS: atom_id res chain seq x y z
N MET A 1 -2.79 19.48 18.93
CA MET A 1 -3.25 18.05 18.81
C MET A 1 -2.97 17.37 20.14
N PRO A 2 -3.98 17.03 20.96
CA PRO A 2 -3.76 16.49 22.31
C PRO A 2 -2.92 15.21 22.36
N LEU A 3 -3.02 14.34 21.33
CA LEU A 3 -2.29 13.09 21.26
C LEU A 3 -0.77 13.26 21.13
N LEU A 4 -0.30 14.39 20.59
CA LEU A 4 1.13 14.67 20.43
C LEU A 4 1.74 15.34 21.67
N GLU A 5 0.91 15.80 22.60
CA GLU A 5 1.31 16.42 23.85
C GLU A 5 1.51 15.40 24.98
N LEU A 6 1.08 14.15 24.75
CA LEU A 6 1.25 13.06 25.70
C LEU A 6 2.69 12.56 25.68
N GLU A 7 3.22 12.15 26.83
CA GLU A 7 4.53 11.48 26.97
C GLU A 7 4.53 10.05 26.36
N ASN A 8 3.41 9.61 25.88
CA ASN A 8 3.23 8.27 25.32
C ASN A 8 3.86 8.13 23.93
N GLU A 9 4.36 6.95 23.62
CA GLU A 9 4.70 6.56 22.25
C GLU A 9 3.43 6.28 21.45
N LEU A 10 3.38 6.72 20.21
CA LEU A 10 2.23 6.57 19.34
C LEU A 10 2.59 5.70 18.14
N ILE A 11 1.86 4.63 17.96
CA ILE A 11 1.93 3.79 16.77
C ILE A 11 0.63 3.98 15.98
N ILE A 12 0.78 4.31 14.69
CA ILE A 12 -0.35 4.48 13.78
C ILE A 12 -0.31 3.36 12.74
N THR A 13 -1.40 2.65 12.62
CA THR A 13 -1.60 1.64 11.58
C THR A 13 -2.68 2.09 10.60
N HIS A 14 -2.56 1.65 9.35
CA HIS A 14 -3.52 2.00 8.32
C HIS A 14 -3.72 0.87 7.32
N GLY A 15 -4.85 0.89 6.61
CA GLY A 15 -5.08 0.10 5.41
C GLY A 15 -5.24 1.02 4.20
N ASN A 16 -5.02 0.50 2.99
CA ASN A 16 -5.18 1.28 1.76
C ASN A 16 -5.61 0.42 0.56
N GLY A 17 -6.65 -0.39 0.71
CA GLY A 17 -7.19 -1.20 -0.38
C GLY A 17 -7.50 -0.40 -1.66
N PRO A 18 -8.24 0.74 -1.59
CA PRO A 18 -8.48 1.58 -2.77
C PRO A 18 -7.22 2.14 -3.42
N GLY A 19 -6.19 2.43 -2.63
CA GLY A 19 -4.88 2.88 -3.13
C GLY A 19 -4.18 1.79 -3.93
N VAL A 20 -4.14 0.57 -3.42
CA VAL A 20 -3.60 -0.60 -4.13
C VAL A 20 -4.34 -0.81 -5.44
N GLY A 21 -5.67 -0.76 -5.45
CA GLY A 21 -6.48 -0.88 -6.66
C GLY A 21 -6.13 0.15 -7.73
N LYS A 22 -5.90 1.41 -7.34
CA LYS A 22 -5.45 2.47 -8.27
C LYS A 22 -4.06 2.21 -8.83
N VAL A 23 -3.14 1.68 -8.03
CA VAL A 23 -1.79 1.31 -8.51
C VAL A 23 -1.88 0.17 -9.50
N LEU A 24 -2.65 -0.89 -9.20
CA LEU A 24 -2.88 -2.01 -10.13
C LEU A 24 -3.50 -1.56 -11.44
N MET A 25 -4.48 -0.66 -11.41
CA MET A 25 -5.06 -0.09 -12.62
C MET A 25 -4.00 0.62 -13.49
N ARG A 26 -3.07 1.37 -12.87
CA ARG A 26 -1.96 2.00 -13.60
C ARG A 26 -1.06 0.96 -14.26
N GLN A 27 -0.77 -0.17 -13.56
CA GLN A 27 -0.01 -1.28 -14.14
C GLN A 27 -0.74 -1.85 -15.37
N ALA A 28 -2.04 -2.12 -15.24
CA ALA A 28 -2.86 -2.63 -16.33
C ALA A 28 -2.91 -1.70 -17.54
N LEU A 29 -2.97 -0.39 -17.33
CA LEU A 29 -2.97 0.59 -18.41
C LEU A 29 -1.61 0.75 -19.11
N ALA A 30 -0.52 0.64 -18.37
CA ALA A 30 0.83 0.89 -18.86
C ALA A 30 1.60 -0.36 -19.30
N HIS A 31 1.04 -1.58 -19.14
CA HIS A 31 1.75 -2.85 -19.33
C HIS A 31 2.39 -3.04 -20.71
N LYS A 32 1.92 -2.34 -21.73
CA LYS A 32 2.49 -2.38 -23.10
C LYS A 32 3.75 -1.55 -23.24
N GLN A 33 3.98 -0.57 -22.38
CA GLN A 33 5.12 0.34 -22.42
C GLN A 33 6.13 0.07 -21.30
N VAL A 34 5.66 -0.36 -20.15
CA VAL A 34 6.46 -0.58 -18.95
C VAL A 34 6.10 -1.92 -18.32
N ALA A 35 7.10 -2.69 -17.91
CA ALA A 35 6.88 -3.93 -17.18
C ALA A 35 6.05 -3.67 -15.92
N PRO A 36 4.96 -4.43 -15.69
CA PRO A 36 4.11 -4.22 -14.54
C PRO A 36 4.77 -4.68 -13.24
N MET A 37 4.43 -4.02 -12.16
CA MET A 37 4.82 -4.42 -10.81
C MET A 37 3.87 -5.53 -10.30
N SER A 38 4.43 -6.49 -9.55
CA SER A 38 3.64 -7.51 -8.84
C SER A 38 2.75 -6.89 -7.76
N LEU A 39 1.75 -7.64 -7.30
CA LEU A 39 0.78 -7.18 -6.31
C LEU A 39 1.44 -6.75 -4.99
N ASP A 40 2.40 -7.52 -4.51
CA ASP A 40 3.14 -7.22 -3.28
C ASP A 40 3.93 -5.91 -3.39
N ILE A 41 4.57 -5.65 -4.54
CA ILE A 41 5.25 -4.38 -4.81
C ILE A 41 4.25 -3.23 -4.92
N CYS A 42 3.09 -3.43 -5.53
CA CYS A 42 2.02 -2.43 -5.54
C CYS A 42 1.53 -2.09 -4.11
N VAL A 43 1.44 -3.09 -3.24
CA VAL A 43 1.11 -2.89 -1.82
C VAL A 43 2.22 -2.10 -1.11
N ALA A 44 3.49 -2.48 -1.28
CA ALA A 44 4.62 -1.77 -0.70
C ALA A 44 4.69 -0.30 -1.17
N ASN A 45 4.42 -0.06 -2.45
CA ASN A 45 4.32 1.29 -3.01
C ASN A 45 3.28 2.13 -2.27
N THR A 46 2.09 1.58 -2.00
CA THR A 46 1.03 2.31 -1.27
C THR A 46 1.37 2.51 0.20
N GLN A 47 2.08 1.58 0.84
CA GLN A 47 2.61 1.77 2.19
C GLN A 47 3.57 2.95 2.23
N GLY A 48 4.52 3.00 1.30
CA GLY A 48 5.50 4.08 1.20
C GLY A 48 4.85 5.45 0.97
N VAL A 49 3.90 5.55 0.05
CA VAL A 49 3.17 6.81 -0.21
C VAL A 49 2.40 7.27 1.02
N THR A 50 1.69 6.38 1.70
CA THR A 50 0.93 6.72 2.90
C THR A 50 1.85 7.13 4.04
N ALA A 51 2.93 6.37 4.27
CA ALA A 51 3.93 6.69 5.28
C ALA A 51 4.56 8.07 5.03
N TYR A 52 4.95 8.36 3.79
CA TYR A 52 5.52 9.65 3.41
C TYR A 52 4.60 10.82 3.77
N LEU A 53 3.31 10.72 3.42
CA LEU A 53 2.33 11.78 3.70
C LEU A 53 2.07 11.93 5.20
N LEU A 54 1.96 10.83 5.94
CA LEU A 54 1.74 10.84 7.38
C LEU A 54 2.95 11.40 8.11
N VAL A 55 4.16 10.95 7.79
CA VAL A 55 5.41 11.46 8.38
C VAL A 55 5.49 12.97 8.19
N GLN A 56 5.27 13.46 6.97
CA GLN A 56 5.31 14.90 6.68
C GLN A 56 4.27 15.66 7.51
N ALA A 57 3.03 15.17 7.58
CA ALA A 57 1.97 15.82 8.31
C ALA A 57 2.24 15.88 9.83
N PHE A 58 2.70 14.75 10.40
CA PHE A 58 3.02 14.68 11.82
C PHE A 58 4.28 15.46 12.19
N GLU A 59 5.34 15.39 11.40
CA GLU A 59 6.55 16.19 11.61
C GLU A 59 6.25 17.69 11.59
N ASN A 60 5.43 18.15 10.65
CA ASN A 60 5.02 19.55 10.59
C ASN A 60 4.17 19.95 11.81
N ALA A 61 3.27 19.08 12.25
CA ALA A 61 2.45 19.33 13.43
C ALA A 61 3.30 19.36 14.73
N LEU A 62 4.24 18.43 14.89
CA LEU A 62 5.16 18.41 16.01
C LEU A 62 6.04 19.65 16.06
N ARG A 63 6.62 20.03 14.93
CA ARG A 63 7.44 21.24 14.82
C ARG A 63 6.65 22.50 15.19
N LYS A 64 5.40 22.60 14.72
CA LYS A 64 4.51 23.72 15.05
C LYS A 64 4.16 23.77 16.55
N ALA A 65 4.09 22.60 17.21
CA ALA A 65 3.86 22.48 18.65
C ALA A 65 5.14 22.64 19.49
N GLY A 66 6.30 22.89 18.89
CA GLY A 66 7.59 22.96 19.60
C GLY A 66 8.08 21.61 20.12
N ASN A 67 7.51 20.50 19.64
CA ASN A 67 7.87 19.16 20.06
C ASN A 67 8.97 18.60 19.14
N GLN A 68 10.03 18.05 19.73
CA GLN A 68 11.22 17.54 19.00
C GLN A 68 11.17 16.03 18.69
N ARG A 69 10.03 15.39 18.87
CA ARG A 69 9.86 13.98 18.50
C ARG A 69 10.05 13.80 17.00
N HIS A 70 10.60 12.64 16.64
CA HIS A 70 10.72 12.21 15.25
C HIS A 70 9.61 11.23 14.89
N VAL A 71 9.21 11.25 13.64
CA VAL A 71 8.22 10.32 13.07
C VAL A 71 8.90 9.43 12.06
N VAL A 72 8.67 8.13 12.17
CA VAL A 72 9.24 7.13 11.27
C VAL A 72 8.13 6.39 10.56
N GLY A 73 8.20 6.28 9.25
CA GLY A 73 7.33 5.43 8.46
C GLY A 73 7.98 4.08 8.20
N LEU A 74 7.23 2.99 8.40
CA LEU A 74 7.70 1.64 8.17
C LEU A 74 6.96 1.02 7.00
N VAL A 75 7.71 0.40 6.09
CA VAL A 75 7.19 -0.53 5.09
C VAL A 75 7.42 -1.94 5.63
N THR A 76 6.36 -2.73 5.69
CA THR A 76 6.39 -4.05 6.33
C THR A 76 6.16 -5.16 5.32
N GLN A 77 6.78 -6.31 5.56
CA GLN A 77 6.49 -7.56 4.87
C GLN A 77 5.74 -8.49 5.82
N VAL A 78 4.90 -9.35 5.27
CA VAL A 78 4.16 -10.37 6.02
C VAL A 78 4.57 -11.75 5.53
N GLU A 79 5.04 -12.58 6.46
CA GLU A 79 5.29 -13.99 6.18
C GLU A 79 3.97 -14.74 6.05
N VAL A 80 3.85 -15.55 5.00
CA VAL A 80 2.66 -16.34 4.70
C VAL A 80 3.03 -17.79 4.44
N ASP A 81 2.09 -18.71 4.70
CA ASP A 81 2.26 -20.12 4.33
C ASP A 81 2.11 -20.27 2.82
N ALA A 82 3.13 -20.82 2.15
CA ALA A 82 3.10 -21.09 0.72
C ALA A 82 1.97 -22.03 0.29
N ASN A 83 1.44 -22.84 1.21
CA ASN A 83 0.33 -23.75 0.97
C ASN A 83 -1.04 -23.17 1.37
N ASP A 84 -1.12 -21.90 1.73
CA ASP A 84 -2.38 -21.25 2.10
C ASP A 84 -3.41 -21.41 0.96
N PRO A 85 -4.62 -21.93 1.24
CA PRO A 85 -5.65 -22.12 0.23
C PRO A 85 -6.10 -20.81 -0.44
N GLY A 86 -5.86 -19.66 0.17
CA GLY A 86 -6.12 -18.34 -0.39
C GLY A 86 -5.34 -18.06 -1.69
N PHE A 87 -4.20 -18.72 -1.94
CA PHE A 87 -3.50 -18.62 -3.21
C PHE A 87 -4.25 -19.31 -4.38
N LYS A 88 -5.03 -20.34 -4.08
CA LYS A 88 -5.85 -21.05 -5.08
C LYS A 88 -7.24 -20.47 -5.21
N ASN A 89 -7.80 -19.99 -4.10
CA ASN A 89 -9.15 -19.44 -4.01
C ASN A 89 -9.13 -18.07 -3.33
N PRO A 90 -8.65 -17.01 -4.02
CA PRO A 90 -8.62 -15.68 -3.45
C PRO A 90 -10.05 -15.16 -3.19
N THR A 91 -10.30 -14.63 -2.00
CA THR A 91 -11.64 -14.19 -1.57
C THR A 91 -11.80 -12.67 -1.55
N LYS A 92 -10.69 -11.93 -1.54
CA LYS A 92 -10.73 -10.46 -1.49
C LYS A 92 -10.45 -9.86 -2.87
N PRO A 93 -11.45 -9.26 -3.55
CA PRO A 93 -11.20 -8.55 -4.80
C PRO A 93 -10.34 -7.31 -4.54
N VAL A 94 -9.33 -7.11 -5.39
CA VAL A 94 -8.46 -5.94 -5.34
C VAL A 94 -8.30 -5.40 -6.77
N GLY A 95 -8.54 -4.10 -6.95
CA GLY A 95 -8.39 -3.46 -8.25
C GLY A 95 -9.69 -3.32 -9.04
N TYR A 96 -9.57 -3.37 -10.36
CA TYR A 96 -10.66 -3.18 -11.31
C TYR A 96 -11.27 -4.53 -11.70
N PHE A 97 -12.55 -4.52 -12.09
CA PHE A 97 -13.20 -5.69 -12.66
C PHE A 97 -12.88 -5.74 -14.16
N TYR A 98 -12.29 -6.85 -14.59
CA TYR A 98 -11.92 -7.10 -15.97
C TYR A 98 -12.95 -8.04 -16.62
N ASN A 99 -13.18 -7.87 -17.91
CA ASN A 99 -13.87 -8.90 -18.68
C ASN A 99 -12.92 -10.11 -18.92
N GLU A 100 -13.47 -11.21 -19.38
CA GLU A 100 -12.73 -12.47 -19.53
C GLU A 100 -11.49 -12.34 -20.44
N LYS A 101 -11.62 -11.57 -21.53
CA LYS A 101 -10.52 -11.33 -22.48
C LYS A 101 -9.42 -10.46 -21.88
N GLU A 102 -9.81 -9.39 -21.19
CA GLU A 102 -8.87 -8.51 -20.50
C GLU A 102 -8.13 -9.25 -19.36
N ALA A 103 -8.85 -10.08 -18.61
CA ALA A 103 -8.27 -10.89 -17.55
C ALA A 103 -7.23 -11.89 -18.11
N ALA A 104 -7.54 -12.57 -19.21
CA ALA A 104 -6.60 -13.50 -19.87
C ALA A 104 -5.33 -12.79 -20.35
N ASP A 105 -5.49 -11.62 -21.03
CA ASP A 105 -4.36 -10.81 -21.52
C ASP A 105 -3.45 -10.29 -20.37
N LEU A 106 -4.04 -9.90 -19.26
CA LEU A 106 -3.30 -9.46 -18.09
C LEU A 106 -2.61 -10.61 -17.36
N THR A 107 -3.26 -11.78 -17.23
CA THR A 107 -2.66 -12.95 -16.59
C THR A 107 -1.43 -13.44 -17.37
N GLU A 108 -1.48 -13.44 -18.69
CA GLU A 108 -0.33 -13.80 -19.53
C GLU A 108 0.86 -12.85 -19.33
N LYS A 109 0.62 -11.56 -19.07
CA LYS A 109 1.65 -10.52 -19.02
C LYS A 109 2.13 -10.14 -17.62
N MET A 110 1.31 -10.39 -16.63
CA MET A 110 1.60 -10.00 -15.24
C MET A 110 1.88 -11.20 -14.32
N GLY A 111 1.57 -12.41 -14.73
CA GLY A 111 1.70 -13.65 -13.95
C GLY A 111 0.55 -13.84 -12.98
#